data_8da65249105f170e74423dc2684d126e
#
_entry.id   8da65249105f170e74423dc2684d126e
#
_cell.length_a   1.000
_cell.length_b   1.000
_cell.length_c   1.000
_cell.angle_alpha   90.00
_cell.angle_beta   90.00
_cell.angle_gamma   90.00
#
_symmetry.space_group_name_H-M   'P 1'
#
loop_
_entity.id
_entity.type
_entity.pdbx_description
1 polymer ?
#
loop_
_entity_poly.entity_id
_entity_poly.type
_entity_poly.pdbx_seq_one_letter_code
_entity_poly.pdbx_strand_id
1 'polypeptide(L)'
;MIDHSHYHCPKCSRSLTKDKKVVLNFKRNEADEWNEIFLNPEPGNYDFYTVPTTFFENGEHVKFCCPKCNADLTSKKDPKFVELKMKVNDFIYFEALFSSVYGDKRTYVITQDDIDVYGDASYEDIPFPDLSIGEVPY
;
A
#
# COMPACT_ATOMS: atom_id res chain seq x y z
N MET A 1 -2.23 -20.97 -4.55
CA MET A 1 -1.38 -20.15 -3.66
C MET A 1 -1.32 -18.73 -4.19
N ILE A 2 -1.53 -17.76 -3.30
CA ILE A 2 -1.46 -16.36 -3.69
C ILE A 2 0.01 -15.95 -3.80
N ASP A 3 0.37 -15.37 -4.94
CA ASP A 3 1.70 -14.82 -5.12
C ASP A 3 1.69 -13.37 -4.66
N HIS A 4 2.17 -13.12 -3.46
CA HIS A 4 2.20 -11.79 -2.87
C HIS A 4 3.28 -10.89 -3.46
N SER A 5 4.06 -11.41 -4.39
CA SER A 5 5.15 -10.62 -4.98
C SER A 5 4.70 -9.67 -6.08
N HIS A 6 3.45 -9.80 -6.57
CA HIS A 6 2.98 -9.05 -7.72
C HIS A 6 2.03 -7.92 -7.34
N TYR A 7 2.54 -6.71 -7.33
CA TYR A 7 1.75 -5.51 -7.08
C TYR A 7 1.76 -4.61 -8.30
N HIS A 8 0.67 -3.90 -8.51
CA HIS A 8 0.49 -3.02 -9.66
C HIS A 8 -0.05 -1.66 -9.23
N CYS A 9 0.31 -0.64 -9.99
CA CYS A 9 -0.25 0.69 -9.77
C CYS A 9 -1.74 0.69 -10.11
N PRO A 10 -2.60 1.19 -9.22
CA PRO A 10 -4.03 1.24 -9.51
C PRO A 10 -4.39 2.24 -10.60
N LYS A 11 -3.47 3.11 -10.99
CA LYS A 11 -3.73 4.13 -12.02
C LYS A 11 -3.24 3.71 -13.39
N CYS A 12 -2.00 3.25 -13.51
CA CYS A 12 -1.43 2.87 -14.81
C CYS A 12 -1.37 1.38 -15.05
N SER A 13 -1.67 0.58 -14.03
CA SER A 13 -1.68 -0.89 -14.07
C SER A 13 -0.32 -1.54 -14.31
N ARG A 14 0.76 -0.78 -14.32
CA ARG A 14 2.10 -1.35 -14.47
C ARG A 14 2.56 -2.03 -13.20
N SER A 15 3.40 -3.05 -13.37
CA SER A 15 3.97 -3.75 -12.23
C SER A 15 4.88 -2.84 -11.41
N LEU A 16 4.71 -2.90 -10.09
CA LEU A 16 5.56 -2.21 -9.14
C LEU A 16 6.57 -3.16 -8.50
N THR A 17 6.55 -4.43 -8.89
CA THR A 17 7.44 -5.44 -8.34
C THR A 17 8.74 -5.47 -9.13
N LYS A 18 9.87 -5.42 -8.42
CA LYS A 18 11.20 -5.52 -9.00
C LYS A 18 12.09 -6.29 -8.03
N ASP A 19 12.71 -7.36 -8.50
CA ASP A 19 13.61 -8.20 -7.68
C ASP A 19 12.96 -8.63 -6.37
N LYS A 20 11.69 -9.04 -6.44
CA LYS A 20 10.90 -9.50 -5.30
C LYS A 20 10.62 -8.42 -4.26
N LYS A 21 10.71 -7.15 -4.65
CA LYS A 21 10.39 -6.03 -3.79
C LYS A 21 9.36 -5.15 -4.49
N VAL A 22 8.56 -4.46 -3.70
CA VAL A 22 7.66 -3.44 -4.23
C VAL A 22 8.40 -2.12 -4.23
N VAL A 23 8.52 -1.50 -5.40
CA VAL A 23 9.27 -0.26 -5.56
C VAL A 23 8.33 0.90 -5.75
N LEU A 24 8.42 1.88 -4.88
CA LEU A 24 7.64 3.11 -4.96
C LEU A 24 8.59 4.30 -4.86
N ASN A 25 8.13 5.45 -5.33
CA ASN A 25 8.78 6.69 -5.00
C ASN A 25 8.12 7.28 -3.76
N PHE A 26 8.92 7.86 -2.89
CA PHE A 26 8.40 8.49 -1.69
C PHE A 26 8.97 9.89 -1.53
N LYS A 27 8.25 10.69 -0.77
CA LYS A 27 8.64 12.05 -0.47
C LYS A 27 8.24 12.34 0.96
N ARG A 28 9.19 12.89 1.71
CA ARG A 28 8.92 13.28 3.09
C ARG A 28 8.12 14.58 3.10
N ASN A 29 7.44 14.81 4.21
CA ASN A 29 6.67 16.03 4.39
C ASN A 29 7.55 17.26 4.14
N GLU A 30 7.07 18.18 3.28
CA GLU A 30 7.76 19.41 2.92
C GLU A 30 9.08 19.25 2.15
N ALA A 31 9.47 18.02 1.83
CA ALA A 31 10.62 17.80 0.97
C ALA A 31 10.22 17.95 -0.49
N ASP A 32 11.18 18.39 -1.32
CA ASP A 32 10.93 18.56 -2.75
C ASP A 32 11.42 17.38 -3.60
N GLU A 33 12.15 16.47 -2.99
CA GLU A 33 12.76 15.37 -3.72
C GLU A 33 12.02 14.07 -3.51
N TRP A 34 11.86 13.33 -4.61
CA TRP A 34 11.35 11.98 -4.59
C TRP A 34 12.53 11.01 -4.55
N ASN A 35 12.45 10.03 -3.67
CA ASN A 35 13.45 8.97 -3.53
C ASN A 35 12.76 7.63 -3.65
N GLU A 36 13.54 6.56 -3.80
CA GLU A 36 12.99 5.24 -3.96
C GLU A 36 12.90 4.51 -2.63
N ILE A 37 11.81 3.77 -2.44
CA ILE A 37 11.63 2.88 -1.30
C ILE A 37 11.31 1.48 -1.82
N PHE A 38 11.92 0.50 -1.19
CA PHE A 38 11.79 -0.91 -1.53
C PHE A 38 11.12 -1.61 -0.36
N LEU A 39 9.89 -2.07 -0.60
CA LEU A 39 9.05 -2.68 0.44
C LEU A 39 9.00 -4.18 0.28
N ASN A 40 8.84 -4.89 1.39
CA ASN A 40 8.59 -6.31 1.34
C ASN A 40 7.17 -6.55 0.83
N PRO A 41 6.97 -7.44 -0.15
CA PRO A 41 5.65 -7.65 -0.73
C PRO A 41 4.70 -8.47 0.15
N GLU A 42 5.21 -9.14 1.18
CA GLU A 42 4.36 -9.95 2.04
C GLU A 42 3.57 -9.08 3.00
N PRO A 43 2.24 -9.12 2.96
CA PRO A 43 1.43 -8.35 3.92
C PRO A 43 1.79 -8.71 5.35
N GLY A 44 1.97 -7.69 6.18
CA GLY A 44 2.37 -7.88 7.57
C GLY A 44 3.88 -7.85 7.79
N ASN A 45 4.67 -7.90 6.74
CA ASN A 45 6.11 -7.74 6.83
C ASN A 45 6.46 -6.29 6.47
N TYR A 46 6.96 -5.54 7.44
CA TYR A 46 7.21 -4.11 7.29
C TYR A 46 8.69 -3.77 7.08
N ASP A 47 9.50 -4.75 6.73
CA ASP A 47 10.89 -4.52 6.38
C ASP A 47 10.96 -3.71 5.08
N PHE A 48 11.83 -2.73 5.07
CA PHE A 48 12.01 -1.90 3.89
C PHE A 48 13.41 -1.28 3.88
N TYR A 49 13.82 -0.76 2.73
CA TYR A 49 14.98 0.10 2.65
C TYR A 49 14.73 1.20 1.63
N THR A 50 15.49 2.27 1.73
CA THR A 50 15.36 3.42 0.85
C THR A 50 16.68 3.72 0.14
N VAL A 51 16.58 4.39 -1.01
CA VAL A 51 17.75 4.85 -1.75
C VAL A 51 17.55 6.32 -2.10
N PRO A 52 18.37 7.21 -1.57
CA PRO A 52 19.39 7.01 -0.54
C PRO A 52 18.77 6.62 0.81
N THR A 53 19.60 6.08 1.69
CA THR A 53 19.13 5.68 3.03
C THR A 53 18.50 6.86 3.75
N THR A 54 17.29 6.65 4.24
CA THR A 54 16.50 7.69 4.90
C THR A 54 15.99 7.15 6.23
N PHE A 55 16.08 7.96 7.27
CA PHE A 55 15.56 7.60 8.58
C PHE A 55 14.30 8.43 8.86
N PHE A 56 13.21 7.73 9.11
CA PHE A 56 11.93 8.37 9.39
C PHE A 56 11.70 8.50 10.88
N GLU A 57 10.86 9.44 11.26
CA GLU A 57 10.42 9.59 12.63
C GLU A 57 9.05 8.96 12.82
N ASN A 58 8.80 8.40 14.02
CA ASN A 58 7.51 7.83 14.33
C ASN A 58 6.41 8.89 14.18
N GLY A 59 5.35 8.53 13.49
CA GLY A 59 4.25 9.44 13.22
C GLY A 59 4.46 10.32 11.99
N GLU A 60 5.59 10.21 11.32
CA GLU A 60 5.85 10.98 10.11
C GLU A 60 4.97 10.48 8.97
N HIS A 61 4.26 11.38 8.31
CA HIS A 61 3.45 11.06 7.15
C HIS A 61 4.30 11.15 5.89
N VAL A 62 4.35 10.08 5.14
CA VAL A 62 5.17 9.96 3.93
C VAL A 62 4.24 9.88 2.72
N LYS A 63 4.55 10.61 1.66
CA LYS A 63 3.81 10.53 0.41
C LYS A 63 4.44 9.50 -0.50
N PHE A 64 3.60 8.78 -1.22
CA PHE A 64 4.05 7.76 -2.16
C PHE A 64 3.45 8.00 -3.53
N CYS A 65 4.24 7.74 -4.57
CA CYS A 65 3.72 7.79 -5.93
C CYS A 65 4.29 6.65 -6.75
N CYS A 66 3.61 6.36 -7.86
CA CYS A 66 4.06 5.34 -8.80
C CYS A 66 5.32 5.84 -9.51
N PRO A 67 6.40 5.05 -9.51
CA PRO A 67 7.62 5.47 -10.20
C PRO A 67 7.49 5.49 -11.72
N LYS A 68 6.42 4.94 -12.26
CA LYS A 68 6.22 4.83 -13.70
C LYS A 68 5.31 5.90 -14.26
N CYS A 69 4.22 6.23 -13.56
CA CYS A 69 3.28 7.24 -14.05
C CYS A 69 3.18 8.48 -13.16
N ASN A 70 3.90 8.48 -12.03
CA ASN A 70 3.93 9.59 -11.05
C ASN A 70 2.59 9.86 -10.39
N ALA A 71 1.64 8.92 -10.49
CA ALA A 71 0.35 9.10 -9.83
C ALA A 71 0.51 9.02 -8.32
N ASP A 72 -0.22 9.88 -7.62
CA ASP A 72 -0.31 9.85 -6.16
C ASP A 72 -1.05 8.57 -5.77
N LEU A 73 -0.43 7.76 -4.92
CA LEU A 73 -0.99 6.48 -4.50
C LEU A 73 -1.78 6.58 -3.20
N THR A 74 -2.02 7.79 -2.71
CA THR A 74 -2.86 7.99 -1.54
C THR A 74 -4.26 7.45 -1.82
N SER A 75 -4.77 6.65 -0.90
CA SER A 75 -6.09 6.08 -1.02
C SER A 75 -7.15 7.18 -0.91
N LYS A 76 -8.18 7.07 -1.74
CA LYS A 76 -9.34 7.96 -1.63
C LYS A 76 -10.22 7.59 -0.45
N LYS A 77 -10.04 6.39 0.07
CA LYS A 77 -10.82 5.90 1.20
C LYS A 77 -10.34 6.51 2.53
N ASP A 78 -9.03 6.69 2.64
CA ASP A 78 -8.42 7.29 3.83
C ASP A 78 -7.06 7.86 3.45
N PRO A 79 -6.83 9.17 3.63
CA PRO A 79 -5.58 9.81 3.21
C PRO A 79 -4.35 9.35 3.99
N LYS A 80 -4.53 8.59 5.04
CA LYS A 80 -3.42 8.02 5.81
C LYS A 80 -2.95 6.69 5.23
N PHE A 81 -3.55 6.23 4.14
CA PHE A 81 -3.22 4.93 3.56
C PHE A 81 -2.82 5.06 2.10
N VAL A 82 -1.96 4.15 1.70
CA VAL A 82 -1.53 3.97 0.32
C VAL A 82 -2.29 2.79 -0.26
N GLU A 83 -2.74 2.92 -1.49
CA GLU A 83 -3.52 1.87 -2.14
C GLU A 83 -2.76 1.32 -3.35
N LEU A 84 -2.61 0.00 -3.39
CA LEU A 84 -2.01 -0.73 -4.50
C LEU A 84 -2.94 -1.84 -4.95
N LYS A 85 -2.76 -2.30 -6.18
CA LYS A 85 -3.41 -3.53 -6.64
C LYS A 85 -2.51 -4.71 -6.37
N MET A 86 -3.03 -5.73 -5.71
CA MET A 86 -2.34 -6.99 -5.50
C MET A 86 -2.88 -8.01 -6.49
N LYS A 87 -2.04 -8.45 -7.43
CA LYS A 87 -2.45 -9.43 -8.42
C LYS A 87 -2.49 -10.81 -7.80
N VAL A 88 -3.63 -11.46 -7.84
CA VAL A 88 -3.82 -12.80 -7.32
C VAL A 88 -3.66 -13.83 -8.44
N ASN A 89 -4.26 -13.56 -9.59
CA ASN A 89 -4.10 -14.34 -10.81
C ASN A 89 -4.40 -13.44 -12.00
N ASP A 90 -4.46 -13.99 -13.20
CA ASP A 90 -4.62 -13.17 -14.41
C ASP A 90 -5.92 -12.36 -14.45
N PHE A 91 -6.90 -12.72 -13.64
CA PHE A 91 -8.21 -12.11 -13.67
C PHE A 91 -8.62 -11.41 -12.39
N ILE A 92 -7.91 -11.67 -11.30
CA ILE A 92 -8.32 -11.19 -9.99
C ILE A 92 -7.25 -10.32 -9.36
N TYR A 93 -7.68 -9.13 -8.94
CA TYR A 93 -6.85 -8.21 -8.19
C TYR A 93 -7.54 -7.88 -6.88
N PHE A 94 -6.77 -7.81 -5.81
CA PHE A 94 -7.24 -7.31 -4.53
C PHE A 94 -6.69 -5.90 -4.33
N GLU A 95 -7.33 -5.14 -3.47
CA GLU A 95 -6.80 -3.84 -3.06
C GLU A 95 -5.97 -4.03 -1.80
N ALA A 96 -4.72 -3.59 -1.84
CA ALA A 96 -3.85 -3.62 -0.68
C ALA A 96 -3.66 -2.20 -0.19
N LEU A 97 -3.98 -1.96 1.08
CA LEU A 97 -3.83 -0.65 1.70
C LEU A 97 -2.91 -0.77 2.91
N PHE A 98 -1.89 0.07 2.93
CA PHE A 98 -1.01 0.12 4.09
C PHE A 98 -0.85 1.58 4.53
N SER A 99 -0.58 1.76 5.83
CA SER A 99 -0.46 3.11 6.39
C SER A 99 0.75 3.84 5.80
N SER A 100 0.54 5.10 5.45
CA SER A 100 1.62 5.99 5.01
C SER A 100 2.27 6.74 6.18
N VAL A 101 1.85 6.43 7.39
CA VAL A 101 2.42 7.02 8.61
C VAL A 101 3.47 6.06 9.16
N TYR A 102 4.71 6.55 9.30
CA TYR A 102 5.80 5.71 9.77
C TYR A 102 5.53 5.24 11.20
N GLY A 103 5.73 3.95 11.43
CA GLY A 103 5.47 3.33 12.73
C GLY A 103 4.05 2.79 12.87
N ASP A 104 3.14 3.16 11.97
CA ASP A 104 1.78 2.64 11.96
C ASP A 104 1.76 1.37 11.09
N LYS A 105 1.79 0.23 11.74
CA LYS A 105 1.92 -1.08 11.06
C LYS A 105 0.56 -1.69 10.82
N ARG A 106 -0.26 -1.02 10.02
CA ARG A 106 -1.59 -1.53 9.66
C ARG A 106 -1.66 -1.75 8.16
N THR A 107 -2.10 -2.93 7.77
CA THR A 107 -2.31 -3.30 6.37
C THR A 107 -3.64 -3.99 6.23
N TYR A 108 -4.40 -3.60 5.22
CA TYR A 108 -5.68 -4.21 4.89
C TYR A 108 -5.62 -4.70 3.45
N VAL A 109 -6.07 -5.94 3.24
CA VAL A 109 -6.21 -6.47 1.88
C VAL A 109 -7.69 -6.74 1.66
N ILE A 110 -8.25 -6.02 0.71
CA ILE A 110 -9.68 -6.10 0.39
C ILE A 110 -9.85 -7.10 -0.73
N THR A 111 -10.48 -8.21 -0.41
CA THR A 111 -10.79 -9.28 -1.36
C THR A 111 -12.21 -9.10 -1.89
N GLN A 112 -12.69 -10.08 -2.65
CA GLN A 112 -14.05 -10.03 -3.17
C GLN A 112 -15.11 -10.10 -2.08
N ASP A 113 -14.80 -10.81 -1.01
CA ASP A 113 -15.82 -11.15 0.01
C ASP A 113 -15.46 -10.67 1.41
N ASP A 114 -14.25 -10.18 1.62
CA ASP A 114 -13.80 -9.92 2.97
C ASP A 114 -12.66 -8.90 2.97
N ILE A 115 -12.26 -8.53 4.17
CA ILE A 115 -11.08 -7.69 4.40
C ILE A 115 -10.14 -8.46 5.30
N ASP A 116 -8.93 -8.74 4.79
CA ASP A 116 -7.89 -9.38 5.59
C ASP A 116 -7.09 -8.29 6.29
N VAL A 117 -6.76 -8.52 7.56
CA VAL A 117 -6.01 -7.56 8.37
C VAL A 117 -4.65 -8.12 8.71
N TYR A 118 -3.63 -7.26 8.71
CA TYR A 118 -2.24 -7.64 8.97
C TYR A 118 -1.57 -6.61 9.85
N GLY A 119 -0.53 -7.05 10.55
CA GLY A 119 0.20 -6.18 11.46
C GLY A 119 -0.66 -5.81 12.66
N ASP A 120 -0.72 -4.53 12.95
CA ASP A 120 -1.52 -4.01 14.07
C ASP A 120 -2.96 -3.68 13.66
N ALA A 121 -3.34 -3.99 12.42
CA ALA A 121 -4.70 -3.77 11.95
C ALA A 121 -5.66 -4.75 12.62
N SER A 122 -6.90 -4.33 12.80
CA SER A 122 -7.93 -5.20 13.34
C SER A 122 -9.26 -4.95 12.63
N TYR A 123 -10.14 -5.94 12.71
CA TYR A 123 -11.48 -5.81 12.12
C TYR A 123 -12.30 -4.74 12.82
N GLU A 124 -12.01 -4.48 14.09
CA GLU A 124 -12.77 -3.50 14.87
C GLU A 124 -12.36 -2.07 14.55
N ASP A 125 -11.16 -1.87 14.04
CA ASP A 125 -10.59 -0.56 13.80
C ASP A 125 -10.45 -0.23 12.33
N ILE A 126 -11.23 -0.87 11.46
CA ILE A 126 -11.16 -0.59 10.02
C ILE A 126 -11.52 0.88 9.79
N PRO A 127 -10.59 1.69 9.25
CA PRO A 127 -10.82 3.12 9.09
C PRO A 127 -11.59 3.50 7.84
N PHE A 128 -12.15 2.51 7.14
CA PHE A 128 -12.85 2.74 5.88
C PHE A 128 -14.32 2.37 6.02
N PRO A 129 -15.14 3.21 6.62
CA PRO A 129 -16.54 2.86 6.86
C PRO A 129 -17.32 2.58 5.59
N ASP A 130 -16.87 3.14 4.47
CA ASP A 130 -17.55 2.94 3.18
C ASP A 130 -17.15 1.66 2.47
N LEU A 131 -16.29 0.87 3.09
CA LEU A 131 -15.81 -0.37 2.51
C LEU A 131 -16.57 -1.58 3.00
N SER A 132 -17.68 -1.41 3.61
CA SER A 132 -18.41 -2.58 4.07
C SER A 132 -18.82 -3.41 2.88
N ILE A 133 -18.24 -4.60 2.78
CA ILE A 133 -18.54 -5.52 1.71
C ILE A 133 -19.99 -5.94 1.76
N GLY A 134 -20.55 -6.00 2.96
CA GLY A 134 -21.95 -6.33 3.15
C GLY A 134 -22.91 -5.22 2.78
N GLU A 135 -22.40 -4.05 2.45
CA GLU A 135 -23.23 -2.90 2.12
C GLU A 135 -23.40 -2.70 0.63
N VAL A 136 -22.90 -3.59 -0.14
CA VAL A 136 -23.08 -3.38 -1.57
C VAL A 136 -24.56 -3.27 -1.81
N PRO A 137 -25.02 -2.13 -2.19
CA PRO A 137 -26.43 -1.93 -2.43
C PRO A 137 -26.74 -2.56 -3.76
N TYR A 138 -27.68 -3.30 -3.74
CA TYR A 138 -28.05 -3.95 -4.98
C TYR A 138 -29.50 -3.85 -5.18
#